data_18acc83841360a11c1f69188981a127a
#
_entry.id   18acc83841360a11c1f69188981a127a
#
_cell.length_a   1.000
_cell.length_b   1.000
_cell.length_c   1.000
_cell.angle_alpha   90.00
_cell.angle_beta   90.00
_cell.angle_gamma   90.00
#
_symmetry.space_group_name_H-M   'P 1'
#
loop_
_entity.id
_entity.type
_entity.pdbx_description
1 polymer ?
#
loop_
_entity_poly.entity_id
_entity_poly.type
_entity_poly.pdbx_seq_one_letter_code
_entity_poly.pdbx_strand_id
1 'polypeptide(L)'
;VKPAPQHRAGSPARRGFTLLETLLVLGLMSMLAAVMIGGSAQLLKGTARSDPEDALTALLQTIRRQAVEKGKILELAPKEAADEDGPDFEWGEENADEDHPRTEEKLPKLEGVKVKILAPESTGAILLGGVASEKALARMRFYPDGTCDRVRLDVTRNENRVVIPIDPLTCAPLPPIAPK
;
A
#
# COMPACT_ATOMS: atom_id res chain seq x y z
N VAL A 1 19.83 82.26 -39.08
CA VAL A 1 19.60 81.19 -38.08
C VAL A 1 18.64 80.14 -38.74
N LYS A 2 19.18 78.93 -39.03
CA LYS A 2 18.45 77.85 -39.73
C LYS A 2 17.90 76.90 -38.70
N PRO A 3 16.59 76.58 -38.65
CA PRO A 3 16.02 75.65 -37.68
C PRO A 3 16.45 74.20 -38.00
N ALA A 4 16.80 73.45 -36.93
CA ALA A 4 17.19 72.04 -37.01
C ALA A 4 15.94 71.13 -37.29
N PRO A 5 16.10 70.00 -37.99
CA PRO A 5 15.01 69.10 -38.26
C PRO A 5 14.66 68.29 -36.98
N GLN A 6 13.37 68.28 -36.64
CA GLN A 6 12.82 67.46 -35.55
C GLN A 6 12.64 66.00 -36.06
N HIS A 7 13.41 65.09 -35.47
CA HIS A 7 13.23 63.65 -35.64
C HIS A 7 11.90 63.23 -34.95
N ARG A 8 10.89 62.91 -35.73
CA ARG A 8 9.68 62.23 -35.28
C ARG A 8 10.04 60.82 -34.86
N ALA A 9 10.05 60.57 -33.57
CA ALA A 9 10.14 59.21 -33.02
C ALA A 9 8.89 58.45 -33.45
N GLY A 10 9.09 57.43 -34.30
CA GLY A 10 8.02 56.52 -34.72
C GLY A 10 7.50 55.72 -33.52
N SER A 11 6.22 55.85 -33.25
CA SER A 11 5.54 55.03 -32.23
C SER A 11 5.69 53.54 -32.59
N PRO A 12 6.06 52.67 -31.64
CA PRO A 12 6.14 51.24 -31.90
C PRO A 12 4.75 50.72 -32.22
N ALA A 13 4.62 50.11 -33.43
CA ALA A 13 3.38 49.47 -33.83
C ALA A 13 3.01 48.37 -32.84
N ARG A 14 1.91 48.54 -32.08
CA ARG A 14 1.36 47.50 -31.23
C ARG A 14 0.89 46.37 -32.13
N ARG A 15 1.64 45.28 -32.19
CA ARG A 15 1.22 44.04 -32.82
C ARG A 15 0.12 43.42 -31.96
N GLY A 16 -1.11 43.46 -32.44
CA GLY A 16 -2.23 42.72 -31.82
C GLY A 16 -2.10 41.24 -32.17
N PHE A 17 -2.51 40.40 -31.25
CA PHE A 17 -2.61 38.95 -31.51
C PHE A 17 -3.64 38.70 -32.63
N THR A 18 -3.30 37.81 -33.57
CA THR A 18 -4.22 37.40 -34.60
C THR A 18 -5.22 36.39 -34.06
N LEU A 19 -6.44 36.39 -34.60
CA LEU A 19 -7.49 35.42 -34.20
C LEU A 19 -7.03 33.99 -34.42
N LEU A 20 -6.21 33.75 -35.44
CA LEU A 20 -5.61 32.45 -35.72
C LEU A 20 -4.62 32.03 -34.64
N GLU A 21 -3.82 32.93 -34.07
CA GLU A 21 -2.85 32.67 -33.02
C GLU A 21 -3.54 32.31 -31.69
N THR A 22 -4.63 33.01 -31.36
CA THR A 22 -5.44 32.67 -30.17
C THR A 22 -6.13 31.31 -30.30
N LEU A 23 -6.66 30.97 -31.46
CA LEU A 23 -7.27 29.66 -31.74
C LEU A 23 -6.23 28.52 -31.65
N LEU A 24 -5.02 28.75 -32.17
CA LEU A 24 -3.93 27.78 -32.13
C LEU A 24 -3.47 27.53 -30.69
N VAL A 25 -3.32 28.56 -29.88
CA VAL A 25 -2.96 28.45 -28.45
C VAL A 25 -4.04 27.72 -27.68
N LEU A 26 -5.32 28.03 -27.88
CA LEU A 26 -6.44 27.33 -27.22
C LEU A 26 -6.50 25.85 -27.65
N GLY A 27 -6.25 25.54 -28.93
CA GLY A 27 -6.16 24.18 -29.43
C GLY A 27 -5.03 23.38 -28.74
N LEU A 28 -3.85 23.99 -28.62
CA LEU A 28 -2.70 23.38 -27.95
C LEU A 28 -2.94 23.16 -26.46
N MET A 29 -3.52 24.15 -25.78
CA MET A 29 -3.87 24.03 -24.36
C MET A 29 -4.91 22.93 -24.09
N SER A 30 -5.93 22.82 -24.96
CA SER A 30 -6.94 21.76 -24.83
C SER A 30 -6.35 20.36 -25.08
N MET A 31 -5.42 20.23 -26.04
CA MET A 31 -4.71 18.97 -26.29
C MET A 31 -3.82 18.57 -25.08
N LEU A 32 -3.11 19.53 -24.50
CA LEU A 32 -2.29 19.30 -23.31
C LEU A 32 -3.16 18.88 -22.10
N ALA A 33 -4.29 19.55 -21.89
CA ALA A 33 -5.25 19.21 -20.83
C ALA A 33 -5.82 17.79 -21.02
N ALA A 34 -6.15 17.39 -22.25
CA ALA A 34 -6.65 16.05 -22.54
C ALA A 34 -5.61 14.96 -22.21
N VAL A 35 -4.32 15.20 -22.53
CA VAL A 35 -3.22 14.27 -22.19
C VAL A 35 -3.02 14.19 -20.67
N MET A 36 -3.10 15.30 -19.95
CA MET A 36 -2.96 15.30 -18.49
C MET A 36 -4.12 14.55 -17.80
N ILE A 37 -5.35 14.72 -18.26
CA ILE A 37 -6.51 14.03 -17.70
C ILE A 37 -6.46 12.53 -18.02
N GLY A 38 -6.12 12.16 -19.26
CA GLY A 38 -5.98 10.76 -19.67
C GLY A 38 -4.83 10.03 -18.97
N GLY A 39 -3.69 10.70 -18.81
CA GLY A 39 -2.50 10.16 -18.14
C GLY A 39 -2.71 9.94 -16.64
N SER A 40 -3.38 10.85 -15.95
CA SER A 40 -3.64 10.71 -14.51
C SER A 40 -4.60 9.56 -14.19
N ALA A 41 -5.59 9.28 -15.03
CA ALA A 41 -6.49 8.15 -14.86
C ALA A 41 -5.78 6.79 -15.03
N GLN A 42 -4.77 6.71 -15.90
CA GLN A 42 -3.95 5.49 -16.05
C GLN A 42 -2.95 5.31 -14.91
N LEU A 43 -2.37 6.38 -14.38
CA LEU A 43 -1.50 6.34 -13.21
C LEU A 43 -2.29 5.90 -11.96
N LEU A 44 -3.51 6.39 -11.76
CA LEU A 44 -4.40 5.95 -10.68
C LEU A 44 -4.85 4.49 -10.86
N LYS A 45 -5.06 4.00 -12.08
CA LYS A 45 -5.34 2.59 -12.36
C LYS A 45 -4.11 1.69 -12.22
N GLY A 46 -2.92 2.19 -12.52
CA GLY A 46 -1.65 1.48 -12.32
C GLY A 46 -1.31 1.26 -10.83
N THR A 47 -1.66 2.22 -9.98
CA THR A 47 -1.55 2.06 -8.50
C THR A 47 -2.69 1.22 -7.91
N ALA A 48 -3.79 1.01 -8.64
CA ALA A 48 -4.88 0.11 -8.24
C ALA A 48 -4.55 -1.39 -8.43
N ARG A 49 -3.40 -1.73 -8.99
CA ARG A 49 -2.80 -3.05 -8.89
C ARG A 49 -2.03 -3.13 -7.57
N SER A 50 -2.73 -2.81 -6.48
CA SER A 50 -2.16 -2.93 -5.15
C SER A 50 -1.84 -4.39 -4.93
N ASP A 51 -0.55 -4.65 -4.76
CA ASP A 51 -0.03 -5.95 -4.43
C ASP A 51 -0.73 -6.49 -3.16
N PRO A 52 -0.87 -7.80 -3.03
CA PRO A 52 -1.42 -8.40 -1.81
C PRO A 52 -0.71 -7.90 -0.55
N GLU A 53 0.56 -7.53 -0.66
CA GLU A 53 1.37 -6.93 0.39
C GLU A 53 0.81 -5.59 0.89
N ASP A 54 0.32 -4.73 0.00
CA ASP A 54 -0.30 -3.44 0.36
C ASP A 54 -1.61 -3.65 1.12
N ALA A 55 -2.43 -4.63 0.71
CA ALA A 55 -3.67 -4.94 1.39
C ALA A 55 -3.42 -5.49 2.80
N LEU A 56 -2.44 -6.39 2.94
CA LEU A 56 -2.00 -6.91 4.24
C LEU A 56 -1.45 -5.78 5.12
N THR A 57 -0.63 -4.90 4.57
CA THR A 57 -0.09 -3.75 5.30
C THR A 57 -1.20 -2.85 5.82
N ALA A 58 -2.20 -2.54 5.00
CA ALA A 58 -3.35 -1.72 5.40
C ALA A 58 -4.16 -2.39 6.53
N LEU A 59 -4.36 -3.71 6.47
CA LEU A 59 -5.01 -4.48 7.53
C LEU A 59 -4.23 -4.42 8.83
N LEU A 60 -2.92 -4.71 8.81
CA LEU A 60 -2.06 -4.66 10.00
C LEU A 60 -2.09 -3.29 10.67
N GLN A 61 -1.99 -2.20 9.87
CA GLN A 61 -2.05 -0.83 10.40
C GLN A 61 -3.43 -0.47 10.97
N THR A 62 -4.50 -1.01 10.40
CA THR A 62 -5.87 -0.82 10.91
C THR A 62 -6.04 -1.49 12.28
N ILE A 63 -5.60 -2.75 12.42
CA ILE A 63 -5.70 -3.48 13.68
C ILE A 63 -4.81 -2.83 14.75
N ARG A 64 -3.58 -2.44 14.40
CA ARG A 64 -2.66 -1.70 15.29
C ARG A 64 -3.31 -0.44 15.84
N ARG A 65 -3.88 0.39 14.97
CA ARG A 65 -4.58 1.63 15.37
C ARG A 65 -5.73 1.32 16.32
N GLN A 66 -6.54 0.30 16.02
CA GLN A 66 -7.64 -0.09 16.90
C GLN A 66 -7.19 -0.64 18.26
N ALA A 67 -6.06 -1.38 18.32
CA ALA A 67 -5.48 -1.83 19.58
C ALA A 67 -5.10 -0.64 20.48
N VAL A 68 -4.48 0.40 19.90
CA VAL A 68 -4.15 1.63 20.61
C VAL A 68 -5.40 2.40 21.03
N GLU A 69 -6.36 2.59 20.14
CA GLU A 69 -7.59 3.34 20.41
C GLU A 69 -8.46 2.68 21.49
N LYS A 70 -8.56 1.35 21.45
CA LYS A 70 -9.34 0.59 22.46
C LYS A 70 -8.57 0.35 23.76
N GLY A 71 -7.25 0.47 23.77
CA GLY A 71 -6.39 0.13 24.90
C GLY A 71 -6.41 -1.36 25.23
N LYS A 72 -6.66 -2.24 24.25
CA LYS A 72 -6.81 -3.68 24.40
C LYS A 72 -5.88 -4.44 23.45
N ILE A 73 -5.55 -5.68 23.85
CA ILE A 73 -4.82 -6.60 22.96
C ILE A 73 -5.78 -7.13 21.90
N LEU A 74 -5.40 -6.98 20.64
CA LEU A 74 -6.10 -7.55 19.49
C LEU A 74 -5.28 -8.67 18.88
N GLU A 75 -5.95 -9.72 18.42
CA GLU A 75 -5.35 -10.85 17.73
C GLU A 75 -5.79 -10.89 16.28
N LEU A 76 -4.87 -11.24 15.39
CA LEU A 76 -5.12 -11.54 13.98
C LEU A 76 -4.79 -13.00 13.73
N ALA A 77 -5.72 -13.74 13.15
CA ALA A 77 -5.53 -15.13 12.73
C ALA A 77 -5.86 -15.28 11.24
N PRO A 78 -5.04 -15.98 10.45
CA PRO A 78 -5.43 -16.40 9.11
C PRO A 78 -6.54 -17.46 9.25
N LYS A 79 -7.59 -17.34 8.45
CA LYS A 79 -8.68 -18.30 8.38
C LYS A 79 -8.51 -19.13 7.12
N GLU A 80 -8.44 -20.44 7.27
CA GLU A 80 -8.53 -21.32 6.11
C GLU A 80 -9.99 -21.25 5.61
N ALA A 81 -10.19 -20.55 4.51
CA ALA A 81 -11.49 -20.45 3.89
C ALA A 81 -11.94 -21.86 3.47
N ALA A 82 -13.09 -22.30 3.97
CA ALA A 82 -13.72 -23.56 3.56
C ALA A 82 -14.18 -23.48 2.09
N ASP A 83 -14.44 -22.26 1.60
CA ASP A 83 -14.90 -21.94 0.25
C ASP A 83 -14.04 -20.80 -0.31
N GLU A 84 -13.91 -20.71 -1.66
CA GLU A 84 -13.15 -19.65 -2.35
C GLU A 84 -13.66 -18.23 -2.01
N ASP A 85 -14.90 -18.11 -1.52
CA ASP A 85 -15.54 -16.85 -1.12
C ASP A 85 -15.49 -16.57 0.39
N GLY A 86 -14.86 -17.41 1.19
CA GLY A 86 -14.74 -17.22 2.63
C GLY A 86 -13.82 -16.06 3.03
N PRO A 87 -13.88 -15.60 4.30
CA PRO A 87 -12.96 -14.60 4.82
C PRO A 87 -11.54 -15.15 4.94
N ASP A 88 -10.55 -14.32 4.59
CA ASP A 88 -9.12 -14.69 4.64
C ASP A 88 -8.55 -14.57 6.06
N PHE A 89 -9.13 -13.66 6.86
CA PHE A 89 -8.67 -13.34 8.20
C PHE A 89 -9.81 -13.16 9.18
N GLU A 90 -9.54 -13.47 10.43
CA GLU A 90 -10.36 -13.06 11.56
C GLU A 90 -9.48 -12.26 12.54
N TRP A 91 -10.01 -11.18 13.09
CA TRP A 91 -9.33 -10.40 14.09
C TRP A 91 -10.30 -9.85 15.14
N GLY A 92 -9.82 -9.63 16.34
CA GLY A 92 -10.62 -9.13 17.44
C GLY A 92 -9.89 -9.16 18.77
N GLU A 93 -10.62 -8.95 19.85
CA GLU A 93 -10.05 -9.01 21.20
C GLU A 93 -9.56 -10.42 21.54
N GLU A 94 -8.50 -10.53 22.36
CA GLU A 94 -7.90 -11.82 22.78
C GLU A 94 -8.95 -12.73 23.44
N ASN A 95 -9.87 -12.16 24.22
CA ASN A 95 -10.95 -12.85 24.91
C ASN A 95 -12.31 -12.53 24.24
N ALA A 96 -12.37 -12.69 22.91
CA ALA A 96 -13.64 -12.50 22.19
C ALA A 96 -14.69 -13.49 22.71
N ASP A 97 -15.87 -12.97 23.03
CA ASP A 97 -17.05 -13.69 23.49
C ASP A 97 -18.25 -13.37 22.57
N GLU A 98 -19.45 -13.86 22.93
CA GLU A 98 -20.66 -13.60 22.12
C GLU A 98 -21.03 -12.11 22.06
N ASP A 99 -20.66 -11.32 23.07
CA ASP A 99 -20.92 -9.88 23.14
C ASP A 99 -19.92 -9.09 22.29
N HIS A 100 -18.71 -9.63 22.08
CA HIS A 100 -17.62 -9.01 21.30
C HIS A 100 -17.08 -9.99 20.25
N PRO A 101 -17.84 -10.28 19.21
CA PRO A 101 -17.43 -11.24 18.18
C PRO A 101 -16.20 -10.73 17.43
N ARG A 102 -15.36 -11.64 16.93
CA ARG A 102 -14.26 -11.32 16.05
C ARG A 102 -14.77 -10.79 14.72
N THR A 103 -14.05 -9.84 14.16
CA THR A 103 -14.33 -9.32 12.82
C THR A 103 -13.71 -10.26 11.79
N GLU A 104 -14.51 -10.71 10.86
CA GLU A 104 -14.07 -11.47 9.70
C GLU A 104 -13.82 -10.50 8.54
N GLU A 105 -12.69 -10.64 7.88
CA GLU A 105 -12.31 -9.75 6.79
C GLU A 105 -11.81 -10.56 5.59
N LYS A 106 -12.39 -10.26 4.43
CA LYS A 106 -11.93 -10.77 3.15
C LYS A 106 -11.19 -9.66 2.41
N LEU A 107 -9.99 -9.95 1.98
CA LEU A 107 -9.20 -9.02 1.19
C LEU A 107 -9.27 -9.41 -0.29
N PRO A 108 -10.06 -8.69 -1.13
CA PRO A 108 -10.29 -9.05 -2.55
C PRO A 108 -9.00 -9.20 -3.36
N LYS A 109 -7.89 -8.63 -2.87
CA LYS A 109 -6.58 -8.67 -3.51
C LYS A 109 -5.78 -9.94 -3.20
N LEU A 110 -6.27 -10.74 -2.28
CA LEU A 110 -5.65 -12.01 -1.87
C LEU A 110 -6.28 -13.23 -2.56
N GLU A 111 -7.11 -13.04 -3.56
CA GLU A 111 -7.64 -14.16 -4.34
C GLU A 111 -6.50 -15.04 -4.89
N GLY A 112 -6.53 -16.33 -4.54
CA GLY A 112 -5.48 -17.29 -4.90
C GLY A 112 -4.15 -17.10 -4.15
N VAL A 113 -4.13 -16.28 -3.10
CA VAL A 113 -2.96 -16.07 -2.24
C VAL A 113 -3.18 -16.77 -0.91
N LYS A 114 -2.21 -17.59 -0.49
CA LYS A 114 -2.20 -18.21 0.84
C LYS A 114 -1.27 -17.43 1.75
N VAL A 115 -1.76 -17.02 2.91
CA VAL A 115 -0.96 -16.31 3.91
C VAL A 115 -0.85 -17.16 5.17
N LYS A 116 0.37 -17.32 5.68
CA LYS A 116 0.66 -17.98 6.96
C LYS A 116 1.47 -17.06 7.84
N ILE A 117 1.23 -17.12 9.14
CA ILE A 117 2.02 -16.43 10.15
C ILE A 117 3.12 -17.41 10.60
N LEU A 118 4.38 -16.99 10.50
CA LEU A 118 5.53 -17.78 10.91
C LEU A 118 6.19 -17.16 12.14
N ALA A 119 6.75 -18.02 12.98
CA ALA A 119 7.60 -17.58 14.08
C ALA A 119 8.82 -16.81 13.55
N PRO A 120 9.43 -15.91 14.37
CA PRO A 120 10.67 -15.23 14.00
C PRO A 120 11.77 -16.27 13.72
N GLU A 121 12.74 -15.90 12.89
CA GLU A 121 13.92 -16.73 12.73
C GLU A 121 14.63 -16.86 14.08
N SER A 122 14.68 -18.07 14.61
CA SER A 122 15.52 -18.34 15.77
C SER A 122 16.99 -18.32 15.31
N THR A 123 17.74 -17.34 15.80
CA THR A 123 19.20 -17.28 15.61
C THR A 123 19.81 -18.40 16.45
N GLY A 124 19.76 -19.62 15.96
CA GLY A 124 20.25 -20.79 16.70
C GLY A 124 19.42 -22.06 16.48
N ALA A 125 18.65 -22.14 15.41
CA ALA A 125 18.06 -23.40 14.99
C ALA A 125 19.22 -24.39 14.74
N ILE A 126 19.43 -25.28 15.71
CA ILE A 126 20.32 -26.44 15.54
C ILE A 126 19.70 -27.23 14.38
N LEU A 127 20.38 -27.23 13.24
CA LEU A 127 20.01 -28.01 12.07
C LEU A 127 20.13 -29.51 12.38
N LEU A 128 19.13 -30.07 13.04
CA LEU A 128 18.93 -31.50 13.08
C LEU A 128 18.37 -31.92 11.70
N GLY A 129 19.25 -32.36 10.82
CA GLY A 129 18.88 -32.86 9.50
C GLY A 129 18.77 -31.81 8.37
N GLY A 130 19.29 -30.61 8.52
CA GLY A 130 19.43 -29.64 7.41
C GLY A 130 18.14 -28.90 6.98
N VAL A 131 17.00 -29.16 7.62
CA VAL A 131 15.75 -28.47 7.33
C VAL A 131 15.41 -27.54 8.51
N ALA A 132 15.47 -26.25 8.30
CA ALA A 132 14.93 -25.28 9.25
C ALA A 132 13.41 -25.48 9.31
N SER A 133 12.91 -26.09 10.40
CA SER A 133 11.47 -26.23 10.61
C SER A 133 10.88 -24.86 10.87
N GLU A 134 10.16 -24.31 9.89
CA GLU A 134 9.43 -23.07 10.02
C GLU A 134 8.17 -23.34 10.86
N LYS A 135 8.16 -22.81 12.09
CA LYS A 135 7.02 -22.96 12.98
C LYS A 135 5.91 -21.99 12.58
N ALA A 136 4.79 -22.50 12.08
CA ALA A 136 3.60 -21.71 11.89
C ALA A 136 2.98 -21.32 13.23
N LEU A 137 2.55 -20.05 13.32
CA LEU A 137 1.81 -19.51 14.46
C LEU A 137 0.34 -19.40 14.07
N ALA A 138 -0.55 -19.73 15.02
CA ALA A 138 -1.99 -19.60 14.78
C ALA A 138 -2.44 -18.14 14.76
N ARG A 139 -1.73 -17.24 15.44
CA ARG A 139 -2.16 -15.86 15.69
C ARG A 139 -0.97 -14.92 15.80
N MET A 140 -1.24 -13.62 15.56
CA MET A 140 -0.37 -12.49 15.79
C MET A 140 -1.10 -11.50 16.71
N ARG A 141 -0.42 -10.94 17.71
CA ARG A 141 -1.00 -10.00 18.68
C ARG A 141 -0.54 -8.59 18.41
N PHE A 142 -1.46 -7.66 18.66
CA PHE A 142 -1.23 -6.22 18.62
C PHE A 142 -1.50 -5.66 20.01
N TYR A 143 -0.57 -4.87 20.54
CA TYR A 143 -0.62 -4.37 21.90
C TYR A 143 -1.09 -2.91 21.95
N PRO A 144 -1.65 -2.47 23.10
CA PRO A 144 -2.14 -1.10 23.30
C PRO A 144 -1.08 -0.02 23.14
N ASP A 145 0.19 -0.37 23.32
CA ASP A 145 1.32 0.55 23.13
C ASP A 145 1.70 0.75 21.65
N GLY A 146 0.99 0.10 20.74
CA GLY A 146 1.21 0.18 19.30
C GLY A 146 2.28 -0.77 18.78
N THR A 147 2.78 -1.69 19.59
CA THR A 147 3.68 -2.76 19.18
C THR A 147 2.91 -4.01 18.75
N CYS A 148 3.59 -4.99 18.20
CA CYS A 148 3.01 -6.29 17.86
C CYS A 148 4.03 -7.43 18.05
N ASP A 149 3.55 -8.66 17.96
CA ASP A 149 4.42 -9.83 17.99
C ASP A 149 5.42 -9.79 16.84
N ARG A 150 6.65 -10.21 17.15
CA ARG A 150 7.67 -10.40 16.12
C ARG A 150 7.35 -11.64 15.30
N VAL A 151 6.89 -11.47 14.08
CA VAL A 151 6.48 -12.56 13.19
C VAL A 151 7.00 -12.33 11.78
N ARG A 152 6.85 -13.34 10.93
CA ARG A 152 7.04 -13.26 9.49
C ARG A 152 5.76 -13.70 8.81
N LEU A 153 5.36 -13.03 7.74
CA LEU A 153 4.25 -13.43 6.90
C LEU A 153 4.78 -14.22 5.70
N ASP A 154 4.30 -15.42 5.53
CA ASP A 154 4.56 -16.27 4.35
C ASP A 154 3.40 -16.10 3.37
N VAL A 155 3.67 -15.41 2.28
CA VAL A 155 2.70 -15.10 1.23
C VAL A 155 3.02 -15.97 0.02
N THR A 156 2.16 -16.91 -0.30
CA THR A 156 2.33 -17.83 -1.43
C THR A 156 1.28 -17.54 -2.49
N ARG A 157 1.72 -17.20 -3.72
CA ARG A 157 0.88 -16.97 -4.88
C ARG A 157 1.42 -17.74 -6.09
N ASN A 158 0.60 -18.60 -6.70
CA ASN A 158 0.97 -19.34 -7.91
C ASN A 158 2.37 -19.98 -7.81
N GLU A 159 2.65 -20.70 -6.72
CA GLU A 159 3.95 -21.35 -6.42
C GLU A 159 5.09 -20.35 -6.06
N ASN A 160 4.90 -19.06 -6.24
CA ASN A 160 5.86 -18.07 -5.81
C ASN A 160 5.64 -17.76 -4.33
N ARG A 161 6.67 -18.00 -3.52
CA ARG A 161 6.66 -17.80 -2.07
C ARG A 161 7.51 -16.60 -1.71
N VAL A 162 6.92 -15.68 -0.95
CA VAL A 162 7.60 -14.49 -0.40
C VAL A 162 7.43 -14.48 1.11
N VAL A 163 8.54 -14.38 1.84
CA VAL A 163 8.52 -14.27 3.31
C VAL A 163 8.86 -12.83 3.71
N ILE A 164 7.92 -12.19 4.36
CA ILE A 164 7.97 -10.78 4.73
C ILE A 164 8.10 -10.69 6.25
N PRO A 165 9.25 -10.24 6.80
CA PRO A 165 9.37 -9.98 8.22
C PRO A 165 8.56 -8.75 8.62
N ILE A 166 7.95 -8.79 9.80
CA ILE A 166 7.19 -7.68 10.36
C ILE A 166 8.02 -7.01 11.47
N ASP A 167 8.12 -5.69 11.40
CA ASP A 167 8.75 -4.91 12.46
C ASP A 167 7.83 -4.83 13.69
N PRO A 168 8.25 -5.32 14.85
CA PRO A 168 7.39 -5.35 16.03
C PRO A 168 7.03 -3.97 16.58
N LEU A 169 7.80 -2.92 16.27
CA LEU A 169 7.54 -1.57 16.78
C LEU A 169 6.50 -0.81 15.95
N THR A 170 6.52 -1.01 14.66
CA THR A 170 5.64 -0.29 13.72
C THR A 170 4.54 -1.17 13.15
N CYS A 171 4.62 -2.50 13.33
CA CYS A 171 3.77 -3.52 12.71
C CYS A 171 3.71 -3.39 11.18
N ALA A 172 4.76 -2.84 10.59
CA ALA A 172 4.89 -2.67 9.15
C ALA A 172 5.78 -3.77 8.55
N PRO A 173 5.54 -4.16 7.29
CA PRO A 173 6.42 -5.08 6.60
C PRO A 173 7.80 -4.46 6.40
N LEU A 174 8.83 -5.24 6.66
CA LEU A 174 10.21 -4.90 6.33
C LEU A 174 10.53 -5.40 4.91
N PRO A 175 11.49 -4.76 4.21
CA PRO A 175 11.91 -5.26 2.91
C PRO A 175 12.30 -6.74 3.00
N PRO A 176 11.91 -7.56 2.01
CA PRO A 176 12.25 -8.98 2.00
C PRO A 176 13.77 -9.14 2.01
N ILE A 177 14.24 -10.02 2.89
CA ILE A 177 15.66 -10.39 2.92
C ILE A 177 15.91 -11.24 1.68
N ALA A 178 16.75 -10.75 0.76
CA ALA A 178 17.12 -11.52 -0.42
C ALA A 178 17.73 -12.86 0.03
N PRO A 179 17.30 -13.99 -0.52
CA PRO A 179 17.93 -15.28 -0.22
C PRO A 179 19.41 -15.22 -0.61
N LYS A 180 20.29 -15.59 0.32
CA LYS A 180 21.73 -15.75 0.08
C LYS A 180 22.00 -17.02 -0.70
#